data_c7016293fd926d7549ed1b7089f8f36d
#
_entry.id   c7016293fd926d7549ed1b7089f8f36d
#
_cell.length_a   1.000
_cell.length_b   1.000
_cell.length_c   1.000
_cell.angle_alpha   90.00
_cell.angle_beta   90.00
_cell.angle_gamma   90.00
#
_symmetry.space_group_name_H-M   'P 1'
#
loop_
_entity.id
_entity.type
_entity.pdbx_description
1 polymer ?
#
loop_
_entity_poly.entity_id
_entity_poly.type
_entity_poly.pdbx_seq_one_letter_code
_entity_poly.pdbx_strand_id
1 'polypeptide(L)'
;MGIFFSIIEYIGVISFAVSATLFALNKKTDIIGALLIAVLTCFGGGMFRDFVLGIVPPNLLSNPSFWVQELACIGVCALLFHISFFKRVWRIITKHQHDFWLELTDAIGLAVFVVMGVDYAIQSGYQDNTVLLIFCGCITSVGGGMLRDVCTATIPRIFCKHVYLLPCILGSAFYVFTKDENVLGHFWSTIITMTIIIVIRVFACLYKWNLPRPDLSRTDE
;
A
#
# COMPACT_ATOMS: atom_id res chain seq x y z
N MET A 1 -5.69 6.39 -19.17
CA MET A 1 -6.25 5.34 -18.26
C MET A 1 -7.75 5.32 -18.39
N GLY A 2 -8.38 4.13 -18.45
CA GLY A 2 -9.84 4.03 -18.48
C GLY A 2 -10.46 4.33 -17.11
N ILE A 3 -11.73 4.71 -17.08
CA ILE A 3 -12.50 5.01 -15.87
C ILE A 3 -12.34 3.90 -14.79
N PHE A 4 -12.26 2.64 -15.21
CA PHE A 4 -12.05 1.49 -14.34
C PHE A 4 -10.76 1.61 -13.48
N PHE A 5 -9.63 1.97 -14.10
CA PHE A 5 -8.35 2.12 -13.39
C PHE A 5 -8.37 3.30 -12.44
N SER A 6 -8.99 4.41 -12.84
CA SER A 6 -9.16 5.56 -11.92
C SER A 6 -9.97 5.18 -10.68
N ILE A 7 -11.05 4.41 -10.84
CA ILE A 7 -11.85 3.94 -9.70
C ILE A 7 -11.00 3.06 -8.76
N ILE A 8 -10.25 2.12 -9.32
CA ILE A 8 -9.37 1.23 -8.53
C ILE A 8 -8.32 2.05 -7.78
N GLU A 9 -7.71 3.03 -8.43
CA GLU A 9 -6.71 3.91 -7.81
C GLU A 9 -7.29 4.69 -6.63
N TYR A 10 -8.50 5.24 -6.75
CA TYR A 10 -9.20 5.86 -5.61
C TYR A 10 -9.47 4.88 -4.47
N ILE A 11 -9.86 3.64 -4.78
CA ILE A 11 -10.03 2.59 -3.76
C ILE A 11 -8.72 2.34 -3.02
N GLY A 12 -7.60 2.29 -3.74
CA GLY A 12 -6.27 2.14 -3.15
C GLY A 12 -5.90 3.29 -2.21
N VAL A 13 -6.08 4.53 -2.69
CA VAL A 13 -5.80 5.74 -1.89
C VAL A 13 -6.67 5.78 -0.63
N ILE A 14 -7.98 5.55 -0.74
CA ILE A 14 -8.89 5.52 0.41
C ILE A 14 -8.48 4.43 1.40
N SER A 15 -8.16 3.24 0.91
CA SER A 15 -7.75 2.11 1.76
C SER A 15 -6.45 2.42 2.52
N PHE A 16 -5.45 2.99 1.85
CA PHE A 16 -4.21 3.41 2.52
C PHE A 16 -4.44 4.59 3.47
N ALA A 17 -5.30 5.55 3.12
CA ALA A 17 -5.64 6.66 4.02
C ALA A 17 -6.29 6.15 5.31
N VAL A 18 -7.21 5.19 5.21
CA VAL A 18 -7.83 4.53 6.39
C VAL A 18 -6.76 3.81 7.21
N SER A 19 -5.95 2.96 6.60
CA SER A 19 -4.87 2.22 7.29
C SER A 19 -3.89 3.16 7.99
N ALA A 20 -3.45 4.23 7.30
CA ALA A 20 -2.51 5.21 7.83
C ALA A 20 -3.10 6.00 9.00
N THR A 21 -4.37 6.40 8.90
CA THR A 21 -5.07 7.11 9.98
C THR A 21 -5.25 6.23 11.21
N LEU A 22 -5.65 4.98 11.03
CA LEU A 22 -5.74 4.00 12.11
C LEU A 22 -4.37 3.82 12.80
N PHE A 23 -3.30 3.75 12.01
CA PHE A 23 -1.94 3.66 12.53
C PHE A 23 -1.55 4.91 13.33
N ALA A 24 -1.83 6.11 12.81
CA ALA A 24 -1.54 7.38 13.47
C ALA A 24 -2.29 7.52 14.81
N LEU A 25 -3.56 7.13 14.84
CA LEU A 25 -4.36 7.11 16.07
C LEU A 25 -3.77 6.19 17.14
N ASN A 26 -3.22 5.03 16.75
CA ASN A 26 -2.53 4.13 17.67
C ASN A 26 -1.25 4.76 18.25
N LYS A 27 -0.57 5.59 17.47
CA LYS A 27 0.63 6.32 17.88
C LYS A 27 0.34 7.59 18.68
N LYS A 28 -0.95 7.94 18.86
CA LYS A 28 -1.40 9.15 19.55
C LYS A 28 -0.82 10.44 18.95
N THR A 29 -0.67 10.49 17.62
CA THR A 29 -0.25 11.70 16.91
C THR A 29 -1.40 12.73 16.92
N ASP A 30 -1.04 14.00 16.71
CA ASP A 30 -2.03 15.05 16.46
C ASP A 30 -2.61 14.97 15.03
N ILE A 31 -3.54 15.84 14.70
CA ILE A 31 -4.21 15.82 13.40
C ILE A 31 -3.23 16.11 12.25
N ILE A 32 -2.26 17.00 12.45
CA ILE A 32 -1.26 17.35 11.43
C ILE A 32 -0.33 16.16 11.19
N GLY A 33 0.15 15.53 12.25
CA GLY A 33 0.96 14.31 12.16
C GLY A 33 0.21 13.16 11.49
N ALA A 34 -1.09 12.99 11.79
CA ALA A 34 -1.92 11.98 11.14
C ALA A 34 -2.09 12.25 9.64
N LEU A 35 -2.29 13.50 9.23
CA LEU A 35 -2.37 13.91 7.83
C LEU A 35 -1.07 13.63 7.09
N LEU A 36 0.07 14.02 7.66
CA LEU A 36 1.40 13.75 7.07
C LEU A 36 1.64 12.25 6.90
N ILE A 37 1.31 11.44 7.92
CA ILE A 37 1.42 9.98 7.86
C ILE A 37 0.54 9.40 6.76
N ALA A 38 -0.70 9.91 6.59
CA ALA A 38 -1.62 9.48 5.57
C ALA A 38 -1.09 9.80 4.15
N VAL A 39 -0.65 11.02 3.91
CA VAL A 39 -0.07 11.46 2.62
C VAL A 39 1.18 10.66 2.29
N LEU A 40 2.11 10.49 3.22
CA LEU A 40 3.31 9.67 3.02
C LEU A 40 2.97 8.21 2.69
N THR A 41 1.95 7.65 3.34
CA THR A 41 1.54 6.27 3.10
C THR A 41 0.90 6.09 1.73
N CYS A 42 0.03 7.03 1.33
CA CYS A 42 -0.70 6.93 0.05
C CYS A 42 0.20 7.19 -1.16
N PHE A 43 1.10 8.17 -1.07
CA PHE A 43 1.81 8.69 -2.24
C PHE A 43 3.31 8.44 -2.22
N GLY A 44 3.89 8.15 -1.06
CA GLY A 44 5.33 7.98 -0.91
C GLY A 44 5.91 6.87 -1.80
N GLY A 45 5.21 5.76 -1.97
CA GLY A 45 5.62 4.67 -2.86
C GLY A 45 5.64 5.10 -4.33
N GLY A 46 4.61 5.85 -4.76
CA GLY A 46 4.55 6.44 -6.10
C GLY A 46 5.68 7.45 -6.37
N MET A 47 6.04 8.25 -5.38
CA MET A 47 7.20 9.16 -5.49
C MET A 47 8.51 8.39 -5.69
N PHE A 48 8.75 7.32 -4.92
CA PHE A 48 9.94 6.48 -5.13
C PHE A 48 9.96 5.86 -6.52
N ARG A 49 8.83 5.33 -6.99
CA ARG A 49 8.70 4.81 -8.36
C ARG A 49 9.07 5.88 -9.39
N ASP A 50 8.50 7.08 -9.25
CA ASP A 50 8.73 8.17 -10.20
C ASP A 50 10.22 8.56 -10.26
N PHE A 51 10.91 8.62 -9.11
CA PHE A 51 12.36 8.84 -9.08
C PHE A 51 13.14 7.74 -9.81
N VAL A 52 12.77 6.47 -9.60
CA VAL A 52 13.43 5.34 -10.29
C VAL A 52 13.21 5.39 -11.79
N LEU A 53 12.01 5.80 -12.23
CA LEU A 53 11.67 5.95 -13.65
C LEU A 53 12.22 7.25 -14.28
N GLY A 54 12.88 8.12 -13.50
CA GLY A 54 13.42 9.39 -13.98
C GLY A 54 12.35 10.47 -14.23
N ILE A 55 11.16 10.32 -13.66
CA ILE A 55 10.05 11.28 -13.77
C ILE A 55 10.28 12.43 -12.78
N VAL A 56 10.73 13.57 -13.29
CA VAL A 56 11.03 14.77 -12.49
C VAL A 56 10.33 15.99 -13.09
N PRO A 57 9.48 16.70 -12.34
CA PRO A 57 9.03 16.40 -10.98
C PRO A 57 8.11 15.18 -10.90
N PRO A 58 8.02 14.51 -9.72
CA PRO A 58 7.11 13.38 -9.54
C PRO A 58 5.66 13.72 -9.88
N ASN A 59 4.91 12.74 -10.39
CA ASN A 59 3.51 12.91 -10.82
C ASN A 59 2.61 13.53 -9.73
N LEU A 60 2.87 13.21 -8.47
CA LEU A 60 2.15 13.80 -7.34
C LEU A 60 2.17 15.33 -7.34
N LEU A 61 3.29 15.93 -7.74
CA LEU A 61 3.51 17.38 -7.72
C LEU A 61 3.13 18.06 -9.04
N SER A 62 3.12 17.31 -10.15
CA SER A 62 2.95 17.87 -11.50
C SER A 62 1.58 17.59 -12.11
N ASN A 63 0.89 16.54 -11.70
CA ASN A 63 -0.35 16.12 -12.32
C ASN A 63 -1.58 16.48 -11.47
N PRO A 64 -2.49 17.35 -11.95
CA PRO A 64 -3.68 17.78 -11.18
C PRO A 64 -4.62 16.66 -10.73
N SER A 65 -4.63 15.51 -11.43
CA SER A 65 -5.46 14.37 -11.02
C SER A 65 -5.05 13.81 -9.66
N PHE A 66 -3.76 13.88 -9.31
CA PHE A 66 -3.28 13.47 -7.98
C PHE A 66 -3.70 14.43 -6.86
N TRP A 67 -3.88 15.71 -7.16
CA TRP A 67 -4.37 16.68 -6.15
C TRP A 67 -5.78 16.33 -5.66
N VAL A 68 -6.63 15.83 -6.56
CA VAL A 68 -7.97 15.35 -6.15
C VAL A 68 -7.87 14.12 -5.25
N GLN A 69 -6.93 13.22 -5.52
CA GLN A 69 -6.66 12.06 -4.68
C GLN A 69 -6.08 12.47 -3.31
N GLU A 70 -5.19 13.47 -3.27
CA GLU A 70 -4.69 14.05 -2.01
C GLU A 70 -5.83 14.64 -1.17
N LEU A 71 -6.74 15.39 -1.79
CA LEU A 71 -7.91 15.94 -1.10
C LEU A 71 -8.82 14.83 -0.55
N ALA A 72 -9.01 13.74 -1.29
CA ALA A 72 -9.76 12.58 -0.82
C ALA A 72 -9.05 11.91 0.39
N CYS A 73 -7.73 11.73 0.33
CA CYS A 73 -6.93 11.22 1.44
C CYS A 73 -7.06 12.09 2.70
N ILE A 74 -6.91 13.40 2.55
CA ILE A 74 -7.05 14.39 3.63
C ILE A 74 -8.46 14.33 4.21
N GLY A 75 -9.49 14.28 3.36
CA GLY A 75 -10.90 14.19 3.77
C GLY A 75 -11.20 12.94 4.60
N VAL A 76 -10.72 11.78 4.15
CA VAL A 76 -10.86 10.50 4.89
C VAL A 76 -10.14 10.56 6.24
N CYS A 77 -8.91 11.08 6.27
CA CYS A 77 -8.14 11.22 7.50
C CYS A 77 -8.83 12.16 8.50
N ALA A 78 -9.27 13.34 8.05
CA ALA A 78 -9.96 14.32 8.88
C ALA A 78 -11.28 13.75 9.42
N LEU A 79 -12.07 13.06 8.58
CA LEU A 79 -13.32 12.41 8.98
C LEU A 79 -13.08 11.36 10.07
N LEU A 80 -12.14 10.46 9.86
CA LEU A 80 -11.81 9.41 10.83
C LEU A 80 -11.26 9.99 12.12
N PHE A 81 -10.45 11.04 12.05
CA PHE A 81 -9.93 11.73 13.22
C PHE A 81 -11.04 12.43 14.00
N HIS A 82 -11.95 13.13 13.31
CA HIS A 82 -13.13 13.76 13.92
C HIS A 82 -14.04 12.72 14.57
N ILE A 83 -14.37 11.66 13.84
CA ILE A 83 -15.08 10.53 14.38
C ILE A 83 -14.31 9.97 15.59
N SER A 84 -13.05 9.83 15.68
CA SER A 84 -12.27 9.38 16.84
C SER A 84 -12.34 10.32 18.02
N PHE A 85 -12.35 11.60 17.81
CA PHE A 85 -12.45 12.60 18.87
C PHE A 85 -13.80 12.58 19.59
N PHE A 86 -14.92 12.33 18.93
CA PHE A 86 -16.29 12.29 19.50
C PHE A 86 -16.63 11.05 20.36
N LYS A 87 -15.70 10.31 20.83
CA LYS A 87 -15.72 8.93 21.02
C LYS A 87 -15.87 8.25 22.32
N ARG A 88 -17.03 7.91 22.49
CA ARG A 88 -17.47 6.71 23.21
C ARG A 88 -17.59 5.47 22.28
N VAL A 89 -17.79 5.69 20.99
CA VAL A 89 -18.01 4.63 19.97
C VAL A 89 -16.73 3.90 19.61
N TRP A 90 -15.59 4.59 19.58
CA TRP A 90 -14.29 3.99 19.26
C TRP A 90 -13.79 2.99 20.33
N ARG A 91 -14.20 3.16 21.56
CA ARG A 91 -13.87 2.23 22.65
C ARG A 91 -14.55 0.86 22.51
N ILE A 92 -15.59 0.77 21.65
CA ILE A 92 -16.36 -0.47 21.38
C ILE A 92 -15.75 -1.26 20.22
N ILE A 93 -15.06 -0.59 19.28
CA ILE A 93 -14.26 -1.24 18.22
C ILE A 93 -12.88 -1.56 18.82
N THR A 94 -12.88 -2.31 19.90
CA THR A 94 -11.74 -2.52 20.76
C THR A 94 -10.59 -3.30 20.12
N LYS A 95 -9.44 -2.95 20.55
CA LYS A 95 -8.06 -3.47 20.49
C LYS A 95 -7.74 -4.69 19.59
N HIS A 96 -8.62 -5.67 19.45
CA HIS A 96 -8.43 -6.86 18.61
C HIS A 96 -8.97 -6.68 17.19
N GLN A 97 -10.08 -5.95 17.03
CA GLN A 97 -10.66 -5.66 15.71
C GLN A 97 -9.89 -4.54 14.98
N HIS A 98 -9.29 -3.63 15.72
CA HIS A 98 -8.54 -2.50 15.16
C HIS A 98 -7.32 -2.96 14.34
N ASP A 99 -6.56 -3.90 14.84
CA ASP A 99 -5.39 -4.43 14.14
C ASP A 99 -5.80 -5.17 12.86
N PHE A 100 -6.91 -5.91 12.89
CA PHE A 100 -7.45 -6.57 11.71
C PHE A 100 -7.88 -5.59 10.61
N TRP A 101 -8.63 -4.54 10.95
CA TRP A 101 -9.05 -3.53 9.99
C TRP A 101 -7.87 -2.77 9.37
N LEU A 102 -6.86 -2.47 10.19
CA LEU A 102 -5.65 -1.83 9.73
C LEU A 102 -4.88 -2.72 8.72
N GLU A 103 -4.77 -4.01 8.99
CA GLU A 103 -4.10 -4.95 8.09
C GLU A 103 -4.94 -5.22 6.83
N LEU A 104 -6.26 -5.28 6.94
CA LEU A 104 -7.16 -5.50 5.80
C LEU A 104 -7.12 -4.31 4.83
N THR A 105 -7.26 -3.09 5.34
CA THR A 105 -7.20 -1.88 4.51
C THR A 105 -5.81 -1.68 3.91
N ASP A 106 -4.75 -2.01 4.64
CA ASP A 106 -3.38 -2.05 4.12
C ASP A 106 -3.25 -3.07 2.97
N ALA A 107 -3.80 -4.28 3.12
CA ALA A 107 -3.75 -5.32 2.09
C ALA A 107 -4.47 -4.91 0.79
N ILE A 108 -5.61 -4.23 0.89
CA ILE A 108 -6.34 -3.70 -0.28
C ILE A 108 -5.49 -2.64 -0.99
N GLY A 109 -4.92 -1.69 -0.25
CA GLY A 109 -4.03 -0.68 -0.80
C GLY A 109 -2.81 -1.29 -1.49
N LEU A 110 -2.14 -2.27 -0.85
CA LEU A 110 -1.02 -2.99 -1.45
C LEU A 110 -1.40 -3.62 -2.79
N ALA A 111 -2.54 -4.31 -2.86
CA ALA A 111 -3.00 -4.99 -4.05
C ALA A 111 -3.23 -4.02 -5.22
N VAL A 112 -3.88 -2.90 -4.95
CA VAL A 112 -4.11 -1.84 -5.95
C VAL A 112 -2.79 -1.27 -6.44
N PHE A 113 -1.92 -0.86 -5.53
CA PHE A 113 -0.70 -0.15 -5.90
C PHE A 113 0.38 -1.06 -6.51
N VAL A 114 0.30 -2.39 -6.36
CA VAL A 114 1.09 -3.34 -7.15
C VAL A 114 0.75 -3.20 -8.63
N VAL A 115 -0.54 -3.28 -8.97
CA VAL A 115 -1.01 -3.16 -10.37
C VAL A 115 -0.68 -1.78 -10.94
N MET A 116 -1.02 -0.72 -10.20
CA MET A 116 -0.75 0.66 -10.63
C MET A 116 0.74 0.91 -10.85
N GLY A 117 1.61 0.38 -9.97
CA GLY A 117 3.05 0.55 -10.10
C GLY A 117 3.62 -0.08 -11.37
N VAL A 118 3.13 -1.27 -11.74
CA VAL A 118 3.48 -1.93 -13.01
C VAL A 118 2.98 -1.11 -14.20
N ASP A 119 1.71 -0.67 -14.17
CA ASP A 119 1.11 0.07 -15.29
C ASP A 119 1.78 1.42 -15.54
N TYR A 120 2.14 2.16 -14.48
CA TYR A 120 2.89 3.40 -14.63
C TYR A 120 4.27 3.17 -15.25
N ALA A 121 4.96 2.09 -14.90
CA ALA A 121 6.25 1.76 -15.52
C ALA A 121 6.11 1.40 -17.00
N ILE A 122 5.05 0.68 -17.37
CA ILE A 122 4.73 0.38 -18.78
C ILE A 122 4.45 1.67 -19.56
N GLN A 123 3.60 2.55 -19.02
CA GLN A 123 3.27 3.84 -19.65
C GLN A 123 4.47 4.77 -19.79
N SER A 124 5.48 4.59 -18.93
CA SER A 124 6.75 5.31 -19.00
C SER A 124 7.73 4.72 -20.03
N GLY A 125 7.32 3.70 -20.80
CA GLY A 125 8.12 3.13 -21.89
C GLY A 125 9.01 1.95 -21.51
N TYR A 126 8.87 1.40 -20.29
CA TYR A 126 9.71 0.29 -19.81
C TYR A 126 9.04 -1.09 -19.94
N GLN A 127 8.14 -1.27 -20.90
CA GLN A 127 7.35 -2.50 -21.09
C GLN A 127 8.19 -3.77 -21.26
N ASP A 128 9.40 -3.66 -21.84
CA ASP A 128 10.28 -4.80 -22.12
C ASP A 128 11.17 -5.20 -20.93
N ASN A 129 11.17 -4.41 -19.86
CA ASN A 129 12.00 -4.68 -18.68
C ASN A 129 11.17 -5.29 -17.53
N THR A 130 10.93 -6.60 -17.61
CA THR A 130 10.15 -7.36 -16.61
C THR A 130 10.61 -7.14 -15.17
N VAL A 131 11.93 -7.08 -14.93
CA VAL A 131 12.48 -6.87 -13.57
C VAL A 131 12.12 -5.50 -13.05
N LEU A 132 12.24 -4.46 -13.86
CA LEU A 132 11.87 -3.10 -13.49
C LEU A 132 10.36 -2.98 -13.25
N LEU A 133 9.53 -3.64 -14.07
CA LEU A 133 8.07 -3.66 -13.88
C LEU A 133 7.70 -4.26 -12.51
N ILE A 134 8.26 -5.43 -12.17
CA ILE A 134 8.02 -6.09 -10.88
C ILE A 134 8.51 -5.20 -9.73
N PHE A 135 9.69 -4.61 -9.87
CA PHE A 135 10.24 -3.69 -8.87
C PHE A 135 9.33 -2.47 -8.67
N CYS A 136 8.85 -1.85 -9.75
CA CYS A 136 7.94 -0.69 -9.69
C CYS A 136 6.60 -1.04 -9.01
N GLY A 137 6.04 -2.22 -9.29
CA GLY A 137 4.86 -2.72 -8.59
C GLY A 137 5.11 -2.87 -7.08
N CYS A 138 6.23 -3.49 -6.72
CA CYS A 138 6.61 -3.66 -5.32
C CYS A 138 6.85 -2.33 -4.61
N ILE A 139 7.71 -1.46 -5.16
CA ILE A 139 8.09 -0.22 -4.48
C ILE A 139 6.91 0.75 -4.36
N THR A 140 6.02 0.78 -5.35
CA THR A 140 4.81 1.61 -5.31
C THR A 140 3.89 1.17 -4.19
N SER A 141 3.71 -0.14 -4.02
CA SER A 141 2.81 -0.68 -3.02
C SER A 141 3.37 -0.59 -1.60
N VAL A 142 4.63 -1.00 -1.37
CA VAL A 142 5.18 -1.07 -0.01
C VAL A 142 5.90 0.19 0.43
N GLY A 143 6.35 1.04 -0.51
CA GLY A 143 7.22 2.19 -0.23
C GLY A 143 6.57 3.23 0.67
N GLY A 144 5.28 3.52 0.49
CA GLY A 144 4.54 4.44 1.34
C GLY A 144 4.44 3.96 2.79
N GLY A 145 4.12 2.68 2.99
CA GLY A 145 4.09 2.05 4.31
C GLY A 145 5.47 2.03 4.98
N MET A 146 6.53 1.81 4.19
CA MET A 146 7.91 1.85 4.69
C MET A 146 8.29 3.26 5.13
N LEU A 147 8.00 4.29 4.34
CA LEU A 147 8.21 5.69 4.72
C LEU A 147 7.47 6.05 6.01
N ARG A 148 6.19 5.68 6.11
CA ARG A 148 5.39 5.87 7.32
C ARG A 148 6.08 5.29 8.54
N ASP A 149 6.52 4.03 8.45
CA ASP A 149 7.12 3.32 9.56
C ASP A 149 8.47 3.96 9.98
N VAL A 150 9.30 4.36 9.01
CA VAL A 150 10.57 5.09 9.25
C VAL A 150 10.31 6.44 9.90
N CYS A 151 9.40 7.26 9.37
CA CYS A 151 9.08 8.58 9.92
C CYS A 151 8.48 8.52 11.33
N THR A 152 7.88 7.39 11.71
CA THR A 152 7.34 7.16 13.05
C THR A 152 8.30 6.41 13.98
N ALA A 153 9.58 6.31 13.60
CA ALA A 153 10.63 5.59 14.34
C ALA A 153 10.22 4.16 14.71
N THR A 154 9.57 3.46 13.81
CA THR A 154 9.20 2.04 13.96
C THR A 154 9.94 1.20 12.95
N ILE A 155 10.26 -0.05 13.30
CA ILE A 155 10.86 -0.98 12.34
C ILE A 155 9.82 -1.25 11.24
N PRO A 156 10.17 -0.98 9.95
CA PRO A 156 9.24 -1.17 8.85
C PRO A 156 8.66 -2.58 8.82
N ARG A 157 7.34 -2.67 8.61
CA ARG A 157 6.59 -3.94 8.60
C ARG A 157 7.13 -4.93 7.58
N ILE A 158 7.68 -4.44 6.50
CA ILE A 158 8.32 -5.26 5.46
C ILE A 158 9.40 -6.18 6.00
N PHE A 159 10.08 -5.79 7.11
CA PHE A 159 11.14 -6.57 7.73
C PHE A 159 10.66 -7.43 8.92
N CYS A 160 9.50 -7.11 9.50
CA CYS A 160 9.11 -7.66 10.82
C CYS A 160 7.80 -8.43 10.82
N LYS A 161 6.88 -8.13 9.89
CA LYS A 161 5.54 -8.73 9.91
C LYS A 161 5.34 -9.71 8.79
N HIS A 162 4.60 -10.78 9.16
CA HIS A 162 3.93 -11.78 8.32
C HIS A 162 4.04 -11.52 6.82
N VAL A 163 4.70 -12.38 6.10
CA VAL A 163 4.83 -12.41 4.63
C VAL A 163 4.26 -11.15 3.92
N TYR A 164 4.97 -9.98 4.04
CA TYR A 164 4.45 -8.67 3.59
C TYR A 164 4.82 -8.37 2.13
N LEU A 165 6.09 -8.53 1.78
CA LEU A 165 6.62 -8.24 0.44
C LEU A 165 6.35 -9.37 -0.56
N LEU A 166 6.36 -10.62 -0.11
CA LEU A 166 6.25 -11.78 -1.00
C LEU A 166 4.96 -11.79 -1.83
N PRO A 167 3.76 -11.48 -1.30
CA PRO A 167 2.55 -11.34 -2.10
C PRO A 167 2.65 -10.25 -3.16
N CYS A 168 3.36 -9.14 -2.88
CA CYS A 168 3.55 -8.07 -3.85
C CYS A 168 4.46 -8.51 -5.00
N ILE A 169 5.55 -9.25 -4.71
CA ILE A 169 6.44 -9.82 -5.73
C ILE A 169 5.69 -10.82 -6.60
N LEU A 170 4.98 -11.77 -5.98
CA LEU A 170 4.21 -12.78 -6.71
C LEU A 170 3.07 -12.16 -7.53
N GLY A 171 2.37 -11.19 -6.95
CA GLY A 171 1.29 -10.48 -7.63
C GLY A 171 1.79 -9.64 -8.80
N SER A 172 2.88 -8.87 -8.64
CA SER A 172 3.44 -8.08 -9.75
C SER A 172 3.99 -8.99 -10.85
N ALA A 173 4.65 -10.09 -10.51
CA ALA A 173 5.10 -11.07 -11.49
C ALA A 173 3.90 -11.68 -12.25
N PHE A 174 2.87 -12.15 -11.53
CA PHE A 174 1.65 -12.69 -12.15
C PHE A 174 1.02 -11.67 -13.09
N TYR A 175 0.87 -10.41 -12.65
CA TYR A 175 0.28 -9.36 -13.46
C TYR A 175 1.08 -9.07 -14.74
N VAL A 176 2.40 -8.95 -14.65
CA VAL A 176 3.27 -8.71 -15.81
C VAL A 176 3.13 -9.79 -16.87
N PHE A 177 3.03 -11.08 -16.47
CA PHE A 177 2.93 -12.19 -17.41
C PHE A 177 1.52 -12.44 -17.95
N THR A 178 0.47 -11.92 -17.31
CA THR A 178 -0.92 -12.22 -17.67
C THR A 178 -1.70 -11.07 -18.26
N LYS A 179 -1.22 -9.83 -18.16
CA LYS A 179 -1.92 -8.61 -18.58
C LYS A 179 -2.20 -8.50 -20.07
N ASP A 180 -1.46 -9.25 -20.90
CA ASP A 180 -1.61 -9.20 -22.34
C ASP A 180 -2.96 -9.81 -22.78
N GLU A 181 -3.60 -9.19 -23.78
CA GLU A 181 -4.90 -9.59 -24.32
C GLU A 181 -4.95 -11.05 -24.77
N ASN A 182 -3.78 -11.60 -25.22
CA ASN A 182 -3.66 -12.98 -25.67
C ASN A 182 -3.61 -14.01 -24.50
N VAL A 183 -3.47 -13.56 -23.24
CA VAL A 183 -3.40 -14.43 -22.06
C VAL A 183 -4.69 -14.33 -21.26
N LEU A 184 -4.87 -13.26 -20.51
CA LEU A 184 -6.06 -13.02 -19.67
C LEU A 184 -6.68 -11.66 -19.91
N GLY A 185 -5.95 -10.75 -20.56
CA GLY A 185 -6.33 -9.36 -20.74
C GLY A 185 -6.19 -8.53 -19.47
N HIS A 186 -6.11 -7.22 -19.65
CA HIS A 186 -5.79 -6.25 -18.62
C HIS A 186 -6.79 -6.25 -17.45
N PHE A 187 -8.09 -6.36 -17.74
CA PHE A 187 -9.15 -6.34 -16.72
C PHE A 187 -9.08 -7.55 -15.77
N TRP A 188 -9.07 -8.77 -16.34
CA TRP A 188 -9.06 -10.00 -15.54
C TRP A 188 -7.75 -10.19 -14.78
N SER A 189 -6.63 -9.85 -15.40
CA SER A 189 -5.33 -9.86 -14.73
C SER A 189 -5.29 -8.95 -13.51
N THR A 190 -5.88 -7.76 -13.61
CA THR A 190 -6.01 -6.83 -12.48
C THR A 190 -6.80 -7.46 -11.33
N ILE A 191 -8.01 -7.94 -11.61
CA ILE A 191 -8.90 -8.51 -10.57
C ILE A 191 -8.27 -9.73 -9.89
N ILE A 192 -7.69 -10.65 -10.69
CA ILE A 192 -7.07 -11.87 -10.15
C ILE A 192 -5.83 -11.52 -9.32
N THR A 193 -4.97 -10.63 -9.82
CA THR A 193 -3.79 -10.17 -9.08
C THR A 193 -4.16 -9.56 -7.74
N MET A 194 -5.10 -8.63 -7.73
CA MET A 194 -5.58 -8.00 -6.50
C MET A 194 -6.15 -9.05 -5.53
N THR A 195 -6.95 -9.97 -6.03
CA THR A 195 -7.53 -11.04 -5.21
C THR A 195 -6.45 -11.93 -4.59
N ILE A 196 -5.46 -12.35 -5.37
CA ILE A 196 -4.32 -13.16 -4.88
C ILE A 196 -3.60 -12.43 -3.74
N ILE A 197 -3.24 -11.16 -3.93
CA ILE A 197 -2.52 -10.38 -2.92
C ILE A 197 -3.34 -10.24 -1.65
N ILE A 198 -4.62 -9.86 -1.76
CA ILE A 198 -5.51 -9.67 -0.61
C ILE A 198 -5.67 -10.98 0.15
N VAL A 199 -5.96 -12.08 -0.55
CA VAL A 199 -6.16 -13.40 0.06
C VAL A 199 -4.90 -13.84 0.82
N ILE A 200 -3.72 -13.80 0.18
CA ILE A 200 -2.46 -14.19 0.84
C ILE A 200 -2.21 -13.32 2.07
N ARG A 201 -2.42 -12.00 1.97
CA ARG A 201 -2.23 -11.06 3.09
C ARG A 201 -3.18 -11.32 4.25
N VAL A 202 -4.47 -11.52 3.96
CA VAL A 202 -5.47 -11.83 4.99
C VAL A 202 -5.14 -13.16 5.68
N PHE A 203 -4.83 -14.21 4.92
CA PHE A 203 -4.43 -15.49 5.50
C PHE A 203 -3.13 -15.38 6.31
N ALA A 204 -2.12 -14.68 5.80
CA ALA A 204 -0.87 -14.46 6.52
C ALA A 204 -1.09 -13.71 7.85
N CYS A 205 -2.03 -12.77 7.89
CA CYS A 205 -2.41 -12.06 9.10
C CYS A 205 -3.17 -12.97 10.08
N LEU A 206 -4.18 -13.70 9.60
CA LEU A 206 -5.01 -14.58 10.44
C LEU A 206 -4.20 -15.74 11.05
N TYR A 207 -3.34 -16.37 10.26
CA TYR A 207 -2.52 -17.51 10.69
C TYR A 207 -1.16 -17.10 11.22
N LYS A 208 -0.87 -15.78 11.28
CA LYS A 208 0.42 -15.23 11.78
C LYS A 208 1.64 -15.89 11.11
N TRP A 209 1.59 -16.05 9.78
CA TRP A 209 2.69 -16.64 9.01
C TRP A 209 3.94 -15.77 9.09
N ASN A 210 4.96 -16.26 9.76
CA ASN A 210 6.26 -15.60 9.86
C ASN A 210 7.29 -16.36 9.05
N LEU A 211 8.17 -15.64 8.37
CA LEU A 211 9.37 -16.23 7.80
C LEU A 211 10.32 -16.66 8.94
N PRO A 212 11.07 -17.77 8.75
CA PRO A 212 12.00 -18.24 9.75
C PRO A 212 13.03 -17.14 10.10
N ARG A 213 13.24 -16.92 11.38
CA ARG A 213 14.28 -16.01 11.89
C ARG A 213 15.46 -16.83 12.36
N PRO A 214 16.70 -16.41 12.11
CA PRO A 214 17.85 -17.06 12.71
C PRO A 214 17.76 -16.96 14.24
N ASP A 215 17.86 -18.08 14.92
CA ASP A 215 17.89 -18.14 16.38
C ASP A 215 19.32 -17.86 16.84
N LEU A 216 19.55 -16.62 17.26
CA LEU A 216 20.88 -16.18 17.76
C LEU A 216 21.09 -16.50 19.24
N SER A 217 20.13 -17.15 19.92
CA SER A 217 20.24 -17.50 21.33
C SER A 217 21.21 -18.67 21.63
N ARG A 218 21.79 -19.30 20.58
CA ARG A 218 22.68 -20.45 20.70
C ARG A 218 24.19 -20.14 20.65
N THR A 219 24.60 -18.88 20.68
CA THR A 219 26.02 -18.50 20.54
C THR A 219 26.71 -18.12 21.85
N ASP A 220 26.08 -18.34 23.02
CA ASP A 220 26.66 -18.04 24.32
C ASP A 220 26.86 -19.35 25.15
N GLU A 221 27.39 -20.41 24.53
CA GLU A 221 28.01 -21.55 25.27
C GLU A 221 29.45 -21.77 24.80
#